data_ea0cf6868af9a5220d8b84a6e59cb45a
#
_entry.id   ea0cf6868af9a5220d8b84a6e59cb45a
#
_cell.length_a   1.000
_cell.length_b   1.000
_cell.length_c   1.000
_cell.angle_alpha   90.00
_cell.angle_beta   90.00
_cell.angle_gamma   90.00
#
_symmetry.space_group_name_H-M   'P 1'
#
loop_
_entity.id
_entity.type
_entity.pdbx_description
1 polymer ?
#
loop_
_entity_poly.entity_id
_entity_poly.type
_entity_poly.pdbx_seq_one_letter_code
_entity_poly.pdbx_strand_id
1 'polypeptide(L)'
;MFARILEFTPRWEKKEELVKVTKNEILPILKKQTGFLEILPFVPDIKTEKVLAISLWMEKKDIERYERETFHKVEEILKPYLTTPITFKLYAVETAVCEHFVNALAA
;
A
#
# COMPACT_ATOMS: atom_id res chain seq x y z
N MET A 1 3.34 4.60 -14.57
CA MET A 1 2.76 4.02 -13.36
C MET A 1 3.85 3.52 -12.42
N PHE A 2 3.66 3.73 -11.15
CA PHE A 2 4.65 3.36 -10.12
C PHE A 2 3.99 2.54 -9.02
N ALA A 3 4.75 1.64 -8.42
CA ALA A 3 4.31 0.83 -7.30
C ALA A 3 5.14 1.18 -6.07
N ARG A 4 4.46 1.44 -4.96
CA ARG A 4 5.09 1.61 -3.66
C ARG A 4 4.79 0.37 -2.83
N ILE A 5 5.83 -0.34 -2.42
CA ILE A 5 5.69 -1.62 -1.74
C ILE A 5 6.07 -1.45 -0.28
N LEU A 6 5.08 -1.64 0.61
CA LEU A 6 5.31 -1.68 2.04
C LEU A 6 5.53 -3.11 2.47
N GLU A 7 6.48 -3.34 3.37
CA GLU A 7 6.71 -4.63 4.01
C GLU A 7 6.61 -4.45 5.51
N PHE A 8 5.86 -5.31 6.17
CA PHE A 8 5.74 -5.29 7.61
C PHE A 8 5.29 -6.64 8.17
N THR A 9 5.55 -6.84 9.45
CA THR A 9 5.06 -8.03 10.16
C THR A 9 3.90 -7.60 11.05
N PRO A 10 2.70 -8.09 10.81
CA PRO A 10 1.54 -7.74 11.64
C PRO A 10 1.56 -8.52 12.96
N ARG A 11 0.77 -8.04 13.93
CA ARG A 11 0.39 -8.84 15.07
C ARG A 11 -0.72 -9.76 14.59
N TRP A 12 -0.40 -11.03 14.37
CA TRP A 12 -1.32 -11.99 13.75
C TRP A 12 -2.62 -12.16 14.53
N GLU A 13 -2.57 -12.02 15.85
CA GLU A 13 -3.75 -12.06 16.72
C GLU A 13 -4.70 -10.88 16.48
N LYS A 14 -4.21 -9.83 15.83
CA LYS A 14 -5.00 -8.63 15.50
C LYS A 14 -5.26 -8.48 14.00
N LYS A 15 -5.05 -9.54 13.23
CA LYS A 15 -5.21 -9.48 11.78
C LYS A 15 -6.57 -8.96 11.34
N GLU A 16 -7.65 -9.42 11.96
CA GLU A 16 -9.00 -8.98 11.60
C GLU A 16 -9.22 -7.50 11.86
N GLU A 17 -8.69 -6.99 12.96
CA GLU A 17 -8.75 -5.57 13.28
C GLU A 17 -7.94 -4.75 12.29
N LEU A 18 -6.77 -5.26 11.89
CA LEU A 18 -5.92 -4.61 10.89
C LEU A 18 -6.65 -4.51 9.54
N VAL A 19 -7.33 -5.56 9.12
CA VAL A 19 -8.13 -5.54 7.90
C VAL A 19 -9.22 -4.47 7.98
N LYS A 20 -9.93 -4.40 9.10
CA LYS A 20 -10.99 -3.41 9.30
C LYS A 20 -10.46 -1.98 9.30
N VAL A 21 -9.36 -1.71 9.98
CA VAL A 21 -8.78 -0.36 10.03
C VAL A 21 -8.23 0.04 8.66
N THR A 22 -7.66 -0.90 7.94
CA THR A 22 -7.18 -0.64 6.57
C THR A 22 -8.34 -0.25 5.67
N LYS A 23 -9.43 -1.00 5.71
CA LYS A 23 -10.60 -0.74 4.89
C LYS A 23 -11.32 0.55 5.27
N ASN A 24 -11.50 0.78 6.57
CA ASN A 24 -12.36 1.86 7.06
C ASN A 24 -11.65 3.19 7.29
N GLU A 25 -10.34 3.18 7.53
CA GLU A 25 -9.58 4.40 7.84
C GLU A 25 -8.48 4.69 6.84
N ILE A 26 -7.70 3.70 6.44
CA ILE A 26 -6.55 3.91 5.55
C ILE A 26 -6.97 4.05 4.09
N LEU A 27 -7.79 3.16 3.59
CA LEU A 27 -8.25 3.21 2.20
C LEU A 27 -8.94 4.54 1.86
N PRO A 28 -9.82 5.09 2.72
CA PRO A 28 -10.39 6.42 2.45
C PRO A 28 -9.34 7.53 2.34
N ILE A 29 -8.27 7.47 3.15
CA ILE A 29 -7.17 8.43 3.08
C ILE A 29 -6.46 8.30 1.73
N LEU A 30 -6.14 7.07 1.32
CA LEU A 30 -5.47 6.81 0.05
C LEU A 30 -6.31 7.27 -1.15
N LYS A 31 -7.60 7.00 -1.13
CA LYS A 31 -8.50 7.38 -2.22
C LYS A 31 -8.59 8.89 -2.45
N LYS A 32 -8.27 9.68 -1.45
CA LYS A 32 -8.24 11.15 -1.56
C LYS A 32 -6.94 11.67 -2.15
N GLN A 33 -5.93 10.82 -2.30
CA GLN A 33 -4.63 11.25 -2.80
C GLN A 33 -4.63 11.38 -4.32
N THR A 34 -4.07 12.47 -4.81
CA THR A 34 -3.88 12.66 -6.25
C THR A 34 -2.96 11.57 -6.80
N GLY A 35 -3.39 10.93 -7.87
CA GLY A 35 -2.59 9.91 -8.54
C GLY A 35 -2.69 8.51 -7.96
N PHE A 36 -3.38 8.33 -6.84
CA PHE A 36 -3.59 7.00 -6.28
C PHE A 36 -4.51 6.18 -7.20
N LEU A 37 -4.11 4.95 -7.51
CA LEU A 37 -4.87 4.05 -8.39
C LEU A 37 -5.48 2.88 -7.62
N GLU A 38 -4.67 2.14 -6.88
CA GLU A 38 -5.13 0.93 -6.21
C GLU A 38 -4.17 0.50 -5.12
N ILE A 39 -4.68 -0.29 -4.17
CA ILE A 39 -3.86 -0.96 -3.18
C ILE A 39 -4.12 -2.46 -3.26
N LEU A 40 -3.03 -3.24 -3.29
CA LEU A 40 -3.06 -4.70 -3.38
C LEU A 40 -2.34 -5.27 -2.16
N PRO A 41 -3.06 -5.79 -1.17
CA PRO A 41 -2.44 -6.44 -0.02
C PRO A 41 -2.13 -7.90 -0.35
N PHE A 42 -0.92 -8.34 0.01
CA PHE A 42 -0.48 -9.73 -0.14
C PHE A 42 -0.17 -10.30 1.23
N VAL A 43 -0.93 -11.31 1.62
CA VAL A 43 -0.77 -11.99 2.90
C VAL A 43 -0.04 -13.30 2.65
N PRO A 44 1.08 -13.57 3.35
CA PRO A 44 1.84 -14.79 3.11
C PRO A 44 1.10 -16.03 3.62
N ASP A 45 1.35 -17.17 2.98
CA ASP A 45 0.81 -18.46 3.44
C ASP A 45 1.44 -18.87 4.77
N ILE A 46 2.68 -18.44 5.00
CA ILE A 46 3.47 -18.78 6.18
C ILE A 46 3.59 -17.54 7.06
N LYS A 47 3.15 -17.65 8.33
CA LYS A 47 3.14 -16.50 9.27
C LYS A 47 4.52 -15.95 9.64
N THR A 48 5.60 -16.65 9.29
CA THR A 48 6.96 -16.17 9.50
C THR A 48 7.39 -15.15 8.43
N GLU A 49 6.64 -15.03 7.35
CA GLU A 49 6.92 -14.09 6.29
C GLU A 49 6.16 -12.77 6.49
N LYS A 50 6.63 -11.74 5.82
CA LYS A 50 6.03 -10.41 5.93
C LYS A 50 4.83 -10.24 5.01
N VAL A 51 3.90 -9.41 5.44
CA VAL A 51 2.83 -8.91 4.58
C VAL A 51 3.40 -7.85 3.65
N LEU A 52 2.96 -7.87 2.40
CA LEU A 52 3.29 -6.82 1.42
C LEU A 52 2.02 -6.04 1.12
N ALA A 53 2.10 -4.72 1.15
CA ALA A 53 1.01 -3.86 0.70
C ALA A 53 1.54 -3.04 -0.47
N ILE A 54 1.04 -3.34 -1.67
CA ILE A 54 1.46 -2.67 -2.90
C ILE A 54 0.43 -1.63 -3.27
N SER A 55 0.83 -0.36 -3.31
CA SER A 55 -0.02 0.71 -3.82
C SER A 55 0.46 1.14 -5.20
N LEU A 56 -0.49 1.35 -6.10
CA LEU A 56 -0.22 1.77 -7.48
C LEU A 56 -0.57 3.24 -7.65
N TRP A 57 0.28 3.98 -8.35
CA TRP A 57 0.19 5.42 -8.52
C TRP A 57 0.50 5.83 -9.96
N MET A 58 -0.13 6.90 -10.41
CA MET A 58 0.10 7.41 -11.77
C MET A 58 1.53 7.90 -11.95
N GLU A 59 2.00 8.75 -11.04
CA GLU A 59 3.30 9.40 -11.17
C GLU A 59 4.10 9.34 -9.87
N LYS A 60 5.42 9.34 -10.01
CA LYS A 60 6.34 9.33 -8.87
C LYS A 60 6.14 10.53 -7.95
N LYS A 61 5.86 11.71 -8.52
CA LYS A 61 5.61 12.93 -7.73
C LYS A 61 4.41 12.79 -6.80
N ASP A 62 3.42 11.99 -7.19
CA ASP A 62 2.23 11.75 -6.36
C ASP A 62 2.61 10.95 -5.13
N ILE A 63 3.47 9.95 -5.29
CA ILE A 63 4.00 9.16 -4.16
C ILE A 63 4.83 10.05 -3.23
N GLU A 64 5.70 10.87 -3.78
CA GLU A 64 6.55 11.78 -3.00
C GLU A 64 5.73 12.75 -2.17
N ARG A 65 4.66 13.29 -2.75
CA ARG A 65 3.73 14.16 -2.04
C ARG A 65 3.03 13.43 -0.91
N TYR A 66 2.52 12.23 -1.19
CA TYR A 66 1.87 11.39 -0.19
C TYR A 66 2.81 11.07 0.97
N GLU A 67 4.04 10.66 0.69
CA GLU A 67 5.03 10.35 1.73
C GLU A 67 5.35 11.56 2.59
N ARG A 68 5.47 12.73 1.98
CA ARG A 68 5.81 13.96 2.68
C ARG A 68 4.64 14.50 3.53
N GLU A 69 3.43 14.43 3.01
CA GLU A 69 2.27 15.13 3.60
C GLU A 69 1.31 14.24 4.39
N THR A 70 1.25 12.95 4.09
CA THR A 70 0.16 12.10 4.57
C THR A 70 0.62 10.79 5.21
N PHE A 71 1.68 10.18 4.73
CA PHE A 71 2.06 8.82 5.14
C PHE A 71 2.25 8.67 6.66
N HIS A 72 2.78 9.66 7.34
CA HIS A 72 2.98 9.58 8.80
C HIS A 72 1.67 9.30 9.53
N LYS A 73 0.55 9.83 9.03
CA LYS A 73 -0.78 9.59 9.60
C LYS A 73 -1.21 8.13 9.41
N VAL A 74 -0.96 7.58 8.23
CA VAL A 74 -1.24 6.17 7.95
C VAL A 74 -0.37 5.27 8.82
N GLU A 75 0.90 5.60 8.95
CA GLU A 75 1.83 4.86 9.79
C GLU A 75 1.38 4.84 11.25
N GLU A 76 0.93 5.96 11.78
CA GLU A 76 0.41 6.03 13.15
C GLU A 76 -0.83 5.15 13.34
N ILE A 77 -1.70 5.09 12.34
CA ILE A 77 -2.89 4.22 12.38
C ILE A 77 -2.46 2.74 12.39
N LEU A 78 -1.45 2.37 11.61
CA LEU A 78 -0.97 0.99 11.49
C LEU A 78 -0.16 0.51 12.69
N LYS A 79 0.54 1.41 13.35
CA LYS A 79 1.53 1.10 14.39
C LYS A 79 1.06 0.11 15.47
N PRO A 80 -0.17 0.25 16.04
CA PRO A 80 -0.63 -0.70 17.05
C PRO A 80 -0.78 -2.15 16.57
N TYR A 81 -0.83 -2.35 15.27
CA TYR A 81 -1.06 -3.66 14.64
C TYR A 81 0.21 -4.33 14.14
N LEU A 82 1.36 -3.68 14.31
CA LEU A 82 2.63 -4.17 13.76
C LEU A 82 3.61 -4.57 14.85
N THR A 83 4.45 -5.56 14.53
CA THR A 83 5.54 -5.99 15.43
C THR A 83 6.90 -5.45 15.01
N THR A 84 7.02 -4.96 13.75
CA THR A 84 8.26 -4.44 13.21
C THR A 84 7.99 -3.09 12.54
N PRO A 85 9.05 -2.25 12.39
CA PRO A 85 8.91 -1.04 11.60
C PRO A 85 8.52 -1.36 10.15
N ILE A 86 7.81 -0.42 9.52
CA ILE A 86 7.47 -0.53 8.11
C ILE A 86 8.71 -0.19 7.27
N THR A 87 9.01 -1.03 6.29
CA THR A 87 9.99 -0.71 5.25
C THR A 87 9.25 -0.58 3.92
N PHE A 88 9.80 0.23 3.01
CA PHE A 88 9.15 0.41 1.72
C PHE A 88 10.17 0.53 0.59
N LYS A 89 9.72 0.20 -0.61
CA LYS A 89 10.48 0.29 -1.86
C LYS A 89 9.61 0.92 -2.93
N LEU A 90 10.25 1.56 -3.89
CA LEU A 90 9.58 2.17 -5.03
C LEU A 90 10.04 1.49 -6.31
N TYR A 91 9.08 1.11 -7.15
CA TYR A 91 9.34 0.50 -8.46
C TYR A 91 8.52 1.18 -9.54
N ALA A 92 9.11 1.33 -10.71
CA ALA A 92 8.32 1.63 -11.90
C ALA A 92 7.62 0.35 -12.34
N VAL A 93 6.35 0.44 -12.72
CA VAL A 93 5.63 -0.71 -13.26
C VAL A 93 5.92 -0.81 -14.75
N GLU A 94 6.36 -1.98 -15.20
CA GLU A 94 6.60 -2.23 -16.63
C GLU A 94 5.27 -2.53 -17.33
N THR A 95 4.59 -1.47 -17.73
CA THR A 95 3.23 -1.56 -18.29
C THR A 95 3.18 -2.19 -19.68
N ALA A 96 4.32 -2.27 -20.37
CA ALA A 96 4.36 -2.87 -21.70
C ALA A 96 3.96 -4.36 -21.68
N VAL A 97 4.14 -5.04 -20.54
CA VAL A 97 3.79 -6.46 -20.38
C VAL A 97 2.59 -6.67 -19.45
N CYS A 98 1.94 -5.60 -19.01
CA CYS A 98 0.78 -5.65 -18.09
C CYS A 98 -0.48 -5.19 -18.82
N GLU A 99 -0.95 -5.97 -19.79
CA GLU A 99 -2.09 -5.60 -20.64
C GLU A 99 -3.33 -5.21 -19.86
N HIS A 100 -3.61 -5.91 -18.76
CA HIS A 100 -4.78 -5.61 -17.91
C HIS A 100 -4.73 -4.18 -17.37
N PHE A 101 -3.58 -3.76 -16.83
CA PHE A 101 -3.45 -2.42 -16.27
C PHE A 101 -3.45 -1.34 -17.36
N VAL A 102 -2.79 -1.62 -18.50
CA VAL A 102 -2.80 -0.70 -19.63
C VAL A 102 -4.22 -0.46 -20.12
N ASN A 103 -5.01 -1.53 -20.29
CA ASN A 103 -6.40 -1.43 -20.72
C ASN A 103 -7.28 -0.73 -19.70
N ALA A 104 -7.09 -0.99 -18.41
CA ALA A 104 -7.84 -0.34 -17.34
C ALA A 104 -7.56 1.16 -17.28
N LEU A 105 -6.33 1.57 -17.52
CA LEU A 105 -5.93 2.99 -17.54
C LEU A 105 -6.38 3.70 -18.81
N ALA A 106 -6.48 2.99 -19.92
CA ALA A 106 -6.93 3.54 -21.20
C ALA A 106 -8.45 3.72 -21.24
N ALA A 107 -9.16 2.97 -20.43
CA ALA A 107 -10.61 3.08 -20.33
C ALA A 107 -11.02 4.32 -19.54
#